data_524787daabde9efaa397b91a2300153d
#
_entry.id   524787daabde9efaa397b91a2300153d
#
_cell.length_a   1.000
_cell.length_b   1.000
_cell.length_c   1.000
_cell.angle_alpha   90.00
_cell.angle_beta   90.00
_cell.angle_gamma   90.00
#
_symmetry.space_group_name_H-M   'P 1'
#
loop_
_entity.id
_entity.type
_entity.pdbx_description
1 polymer ?
#
loop_
_entity_poly.entity_id
_entity_poly.type
_entity_poly.pdbx_seq_one_letter_code
_entity_poly.pdbx_strand_id
1 'polypeptide(L)'
;MKELQLKYGCNPNQKPSRIYMEEGELPIEVLNGRPGYINFLDALNSWQLVKELKEATGLPAAASFKHVSPAGAAVGLPLSDTLKKIYFVDDLKMELSPIACAYARARGADRMSSYGDFVALSDTCDAATATLLKREVSDGVIAPDFTPEALEILHNKRKGTYNVIKIDPTYKPAPIEHKQVFGITFEQGRNEVKLDDPKLFENIPTKSKEFTEEAKRDLIISLITLKYTQSNSVCYVKDGQAIGIGAGQQSRIHCTRLSGNKADIWWLRQHPKVMNLPFVPGIRRADRDNTIDVYISEDHDDVLADGTWQQFFTEKPEVLTMEEKKEWIAKNTKVALGSDAFFPFGDNIERAHKSGVEYIAQAGGSVRDDHVIDTCDKYGITMAFTGVRLFHH
;
A
#
# COMPACT_ATOMS: atom_id res chain seq x y z
N MET A 1 22.92 -0.52 -20.80
CA MET A 1 22.37 -1.78 -21.39
C MET A 1 21.01 -1.48 -21.98
N LYS A 2 20.78 -1.82 -23.26
CA LYS A 2 19.55 -1.47 -23.97
C LYS A 2 18.41 -2.48 -23.76
N GLU A 3 18.72 -3.73 -23.46
CA GLU A 3 17.74 -4.79 -23.23
C GLU A 3 18.18 -5.80 -22.18
N LEU A 4 17.23 -6.51 -21.62
CA LEU A 4 17.44 -7.63 -20.70
C LEU A 4 16.51 -8.79 -21.09
N GLN A 5 17.08 -9.95 -21.37
CA GLN A 5 16.33 -11.18 -21.64
C GLN A 5 15.74 -11.74 -20.34
N LEU A 6 14.49 -12.14 -20.40
CA LEU A 6 13.77 -12.73 -19.28
C LEU A 6 13.51 -14.21 -19.51
N LYS A 7 13.31 -14.96 -18.45
CA LYS A 7 13.07 -16.41 -18.52
C LYS A 7 11.74 -16.72 -19.23
N TYR A 8 10.70 -15.92 -18.96
CA TYR A 8 9.37 -15.95 -19.56
C TYR A 8 8.62 -14.66 -19.24
N GLY A 9 7.47 -14.44 -19.84
CA GLY A 9 6.60 -13.30 -19.57
C GLY A 9 5.80 -13.44 -18.29
N CYS A 10 4.49 -13.12 -18.31
CA CYS A 10 3.63 -13.31 -17.14
C CYS A 10 3.52 -14.78 -16.71
N ASN A 11 3.59 -15.70 -17.69
CA ASN A 11 3.47 -17.13 -17.45
C ASN A 11 4.60 -17.92 -18.11
N PRO A 12 4.96 -19.12 -17.61
CA PRO A 12 6.08 -19.93 -18.13
C PRO A 12 5.99 -20.28 -19.61
N ASN A 13 4.80 -20.33 -20.19
CA ASN A 13 4.58 -20.61 -21.61
C ASN A 13 4.74 -19.37 -22.51
N GLN A 14 4.80 -18.17 -21.93
CA GLN A 14 4.93 -16.93 -22.69
C GLN A 14 6.40 -16.61 -22.98
N LYS A 15 6.91 -17.23 -24.03
CA LYS A 15 8.31 -17.09 -24.51
C LYS A 15 8.32 -16.76 -26.00
N PRO A 16 9.32 -15.98 -26.48
CA PRO A 16 10.40 -15.32 -25.73
C PRO A 16 9.90 -14.16 -24.85
N SER A 17 10.75 -13.68 -23.94
CA SER A 17 10.44 -12.54 -23.08
C SER A 17 11.67 -11.66 -22.85
N ARG A 18 11.49 -10.36 -22.91
CA ARG A 18 12.53 -9.35 -22.62
C ARG A 18 11.90 -8.04 -22.18
N ILE A 19 12.72 -7.22 -21.53
CA ILE A 19 12.46 -5.77 -21.39
C ILE A 19 13.52 -5.03 -22.21
N TYR A 20 13.16 -3.92 -22.84
CA TYR A 20 14.09 -3.15 -23.67
C TYR A 20 13.64 -1.70 -23.83
N MET A 21 14.57 -0.86 -24.22
CA MET A 21 14.32 0.52 -24.64
C MET A 21 14.51 0.63 -26.14
N GLU A 22 13.59 1.30 -26.82
CA GLU A 22 13.73 1.65 -28.25
C GLU A 22 14.91 2.59 -28.44
N GLU A 23 14.98 3.61 -27.60
CA GLU A 23 16.04 4.62 -27.58
C GLU A 23 16.71 4.68 -26.20
N GLY A 24 18.02 4.87 -26.19
CA GLY A 24 18.79 4.97 -24.95
C GLY A 24 19.05 3.62 -24.28
N GLU A 25 19.34 3.67 -23.01
CA GLU A 25 19.62 2.51 -22.16
C GLU A 25 18.54 2.35 -21.11
N LEU A 26 18.40 1.12 -20.57
CA LEU A 26 17.53 0.85 -19.45
C LEU A 26 17.95 1.72 -18.25
N PRO A 27 17.01 2.45 -17.62
CA PRO A 27 17.31 3.29 -16.46
C PRO A 27 17.50 2.51 -15.17
N ILE A 28 17.74 1.21 -15.28
CA ILE A 28 17.87 0.27 -14.15
C ILE A 28 19.12 -0.58 -14.29
N GLU A 29 19.63 -1.02 -13.14
CA GLU A 29 20.70 -2.00 -13.02
C GLU A 29 20.29 -3.08 -12.02
N VAL A 30 20.36 -4.35 -12.40
CA VAL A 30 20.12 -5.48 -11.51
C VAL A 30 21.41 -5.76 -10.74
N LEU A 31 21.43 -5.43 -9.45
CA LEU A 31 22.59 -5.63 -8.58
C LEU A 31 22.65 -7.05 -8.02
N ASN A 32 21.53 -7.72 -7.88
CA ASN A 32 21.43 -9.10 -7.40
C ASN A 32 20.15 -9.77 -7.89
N GLY A 33 20.18 -11.10 -8.02
CA GLY A 33 19.02 -11.89 -8.41
C GLY A 33 18.78 -11.91 -9.94
N ARG A 34 17.61 -12.41 -10.30
CA ARG A 34 17.11 -12.46 -11.69
C ARG A 34 15.62 -12.12 -11.70
N PRO A 35 15.27 -10.83 -11.68
CA PRO A 35 13.87 -10.42 -11.67
C PRO A 35 13.14 -10.93 -12.92
N GLY A 36 11.92 -11.39 -12.73
CA GLY A 36 11.05 -11.80 -13.83
C GLY A 36 10.20 -10.63 -14.36
N TYR A 37 9.37 -10.94 -15.34
CA TYR A 37 8.50 -9.99 -16.03
C TYR A 37 7.59 -9.22 -15.04
N ILE A 38 6.88 -9.95 -14.16
CA ILE A 38 5.98 -9.34 -13.16
C ILE A 38 6.79 -8.54 -12.14
N ASN A 39 7.98 -9.01 -11.73
CA ASN A 39 8.84 -8.26 -10.82
C ASN A 39 9.22 -6.88 -11.38
N PHE A 40 9.54 -6.77 -12.67
CA PHE A 40 9.82 -5.49 -13.30
C PHE A 40 8.58 -4.59 -13.41
N LEU A 41 7.41 -5.16 -13.67
CA LEU A 41 6.16 -4.39 -13.63
C LEU A 41 5.91 -3.81 -12.24
N ASP A 42 6.05 -4.63 -11.20
CA ASP A 42 5.93 -4.17 -9.81
C ASP A 42 6.98 -3.11 -9.47
N ALA A 43 8.23 -3.37 -9.80
CA ALA A 43 9.34 -2.47 -9.51
C ALA A 43 9.16 -1.08 -10.14
N LEU A 44 8.82 -1.03 -11.43
CA LEU A 44 8.74 0.23 -12.17
C LEU A 44 7.46 1.02 -11.84
N ASN A 45 6.36 0.35 -11.54
CA ASN A 45 5.15 1.03 -11.08
C ASN A 45 5.31 1.55 -9.64
N SER A 46 5.83 0.73 -8.75
CA SER A 46 6.07 1.13 -7.36
C SER A 46 7.10 2.25 -7.22
N TRP A 47 8.14 2.25 -8.06
CA TRP A 47 9.11 3.33 -8.11
C TRP A 47 8.48 4.69 -8.41
N GLN A 48 7.61 4.75 -9.42
CA GLN A 48 6.89 5.97 -9.77
C GLN A 48 6.06 6.49 -8.58
N LEU A 49 5.37 5.60 -7.90
CA LEU A 49 4.57 5.94 -6.72
C LEU A 49 5.42 6.56 -5.61
N VAL A 50 6.52 5.92 -5.20
CA VAL A 50 7.34 6.42 -4.08
C VAL A 50 8.10 7.69 -4.45
N LYS A 51 8.53 7.84 -5.70
CA LYS A 51 9.13 9.08 -6.19
C LYS A 51 8.16 10.24 -6.08
N GLU A 52 6.92 10.06 -6.51
CA GLU A 52 5.87 11.07 -6.46
C GLU A 52 5.47 11.41 -5.02
N LEU A 53 5.36 10.41 -4.13
CA LEU A 53 5.13 10.64 -2.70
C LEU A 53 6.22 11.50 -2.07
N LYS A 54 7.48 11.21 -2.36
CA LYS A 54 8.59 12.04 -1.85
C LYS A 54 8.56 13.46 -2.38
N GLU A 55 8.32 13.63 -3.66
CA GLU A 55 8.21 14.96 -4.27
C GLU A 55 7.07 15.77 -3.65
N ALA A 56 5.92 15.14 -3.41
CA ALA A 56 4.73 15.81 -2.87
C ALA A 56 4.82 16.11 -1.37
N THR A 57 5.45 15.25 -0.58
CA THR A 57 5.46 15.36 0.90
C THR A 57 6.78 15.83 1.48
N GLY A 58 7.87 15.76 0.72
CA GLY A 58 9.22 16.03 1.21
C GLY A 58 9.79 14.94 2.13
N LEU A 59 9.05 13.86 2.35
CA LEU A 59 9.43 12.77 3.23
C LEU A 59 9.89 11.54 2.44
N PRO A 60 10.84 10.74 2.94
CA PRO A 60 11.14 9.43 2.38
C PRO A 60 9.87 8.58 2.30
N ALA A 61 9.71 7.84 1.22
CA ALA A 61 8.52 7.03 0.97
C ALA A 61 8.88 5.61 0.56
N ALA A 62 7.98 4.68 0.88
CA ALA A 62 8.08 3.28 0.49
C ALA A 62 6.72 2.75 0.03
N ALA A 63 6.76 1.72 -0.81
CA ALA A 63 5.57 0.99 -1.24
C ALA A 63 5.84 -0.51 -1.26
N SER A 64 4.80 -1.29 -0.98
CA SER A 64 4.77 -2.75 -1.11
C SER A 64 3.81 -3.10 -2.23
N PHE A 65 4.31 -3.66 -3.32
CA PHE A 65 3.51 -4.03 -4.49
C PHE A 65 3.33 -5.53 -4.62
N LYS A 66 2.16 -5.92 -5.05
CA LYS A 66 1.83 -7.28 -5.44
C LYS A 66 0.82 -7.28 -6.58
N HIS A 67 1.06 -8.09 -7.61
CA HIS A 67 0.21 -8.14 -8.82
C HIS A 67 -0.04 -6.77 -9.43
N VAL A 68 1.02 -5.98 -9.55
CA VAL A 68 1.05 -4.66 -10.20
C VAL A 68 0.11 -3.63 -9.54
N SER A 69 -0.15 -3.80 -8.24
CA SER A 69 -0.90 -2.84 -7.42
C SER A 69 -0.29 -2.72 -6.03
N PRO A 70 -0.40 -1.57 -5.37
CA PRO A 70 0.10 -1.41 -4.02
C PRO A 70 -0.76 -2.20 -3.02
N ALA A 71 -0.12 -2.99 -2.17
CA ALA A 71 -0.70 -3.52 -0.94
C ALA A 71 -0.59 -2.49 0.19
N GLY A 72 0.44 -1.64 0.12
CA GLY A 72 0.66 -0.54 1.04
C GLY A 72 1.59 0.52 0.45
N ALA A 73 1.45 1.75 0.94
CA ALA A 73 2.31 2.88 0.63
C ALA A 73 2.36 3.82 1.84
N ALA A 74 3.51 4.42 2.12
CA ALA A 74 3.68 5.24 3.30
C ALA A 74 4.86 6.20 3.17
N VAL A 75 4.83 7.24 4.00
CA VAL A 75 5.95 8.15 4.22
C VAL A 75 6.63 7.88 5.56
N GLY A 76 7.88 8.33 5.70
CA GLY A 76 8.78 7.98 6.80
C GLY A 76 8.53 8.75 8.09
N LEU A 77 7.34 8.67 8.64
CA LEU A 77 7.05 9.17 9.97
C LEU A 77 7.50 8.16 11.04
N PRO A 78 7.93 8.63 12.23
CA PRO A 78 8.33 7.74 13.31
C PRO A 78 7.24 6.73 13.69
N LEU A 79 7.65 5.54 14.12
CA LEU A 79 6.73 4.51 14.61
C LEU A 79 6.47 4.70 16.10
N SER A 80 5.19 4.66 16.50
CA SER A 80 4.82 4.50 17.92
C SER A 80 5.19 3.09 18.41
N ASP A 81 5.21 2.90 19.72
CA ASP A 81 5.49 1.58 20.32
C ASP A 81 4.44 0.55 19.87
N THR A 82 3.18 0.96 19.75
CA THR A 82 2.10 0.11 19.22
C THR A 82 2.39 -0.32 17.79
N LEU A 83 2.76 0.62 16.91
CA LEU A 83 3.09 0.29 15.51
C LEU A 83 4.33 -0.60 15.42
N LYS A 84 5.37 -0.35 16.23
CA LYS A 84 6.52 -1.24 16.30
C LYS A 84 6.13 -2.66 16.64
N LYS A 85 5.22 -2.84 17.59
CA LYS A 85 4.73 -4.14 18.02
C LYS A 85 3.93 -4.86 16.93
N ILE A 86 2.96 -4.19 16.32
CA ILE A 86 2.12 -4.82 15.27
C ILE A 86 2.87 -5.05 13.96
N TYR A 87 3.98 -4.34 13.71
CA TYR A 87 4.85 -4.54 12.55
C TYR A 87 6.02 -5.47 12.86
N PHE A 88 6.09 -6.03 14.07
CA PHE A 88 7.09 -6.98 14.53
C PHE A 88 8.53 -6.46 14.39
N VAL A 89 8.73 -5.22 14.78
CA VAL A 89 10.04 -4.53 14.80
C VAL A 89 10.43 -4.01 16.18
N ASP A 90 9.62 -4.28 17.20
CA ASP A 90 9.82 -3.87 18.58
C ASP A 90 11.01 -4.59 19.27
N ASP A 91 11.45 -5.72 18.73
CA ASP A 91 12.62 -6.46 19.19
C ASP A 91 13.97 -5.92 18.67
N LEU A 92 13.92 -4.99 17.71
CA LEU A 92 15.15 -4.40 17.15
C LEU A 92 15.72 -3.34 18.07
N LYS A 93 17.02 -3.46 18.34
CA LYS A 93 17.76 -2.52 19.19
C LYS A 93 18.28 -1.30 18.41
N MET A 94 18.28 -1.38 17.08
CA MET A 94 18.73 -0.28 16.22
C MET A 94 17.65 0.77 16.07
N GLU A 95 18.07 2.01 15.90
CA GLU A 95 17.18 3.09 15.48
C GLU A 95 16.75 2.89 14.03
N LEU A 96 15.47 3.06 13.75
CA LEU A 96 14.94 3.00 12.40
C LEU A 96 15.04 4.36 11.73
N SER A 97 15.74 4.41 10.60
CA SER A 97 15.80 5.59 9.76
C SER A 97 14.42 5.96 9.20
N PRO A 98 14.21 7.19 8.70
CA PRO A 98 12.94 7.56 8.07
C PRO A 98 12.53 6.62 6.92
N ILE A 99 13.47 6.17 6.08
CA ILE A 99 13.14 5.22 5.01
C ILE A 99 12.79 3.83 5.55
N ALA A 100 13.40 3.38 6.62
CA ALA A 100 13.05 2.15 7.31
C ALA A 100 11.64 2.24 7.93
N CYS A 101 11.29 3.37 8.53
CA CYS A 101 9.94 3.63 9.04
C CYS A 101 8.90 3.62 7.91
N ALA A 102 9.21 4.25 6.77
CA ALA A 102 8.33 4.23 5.60
C ALA A 102 8.06 2.80 5.11
N TYR A 103 9.09 1.96 5.03
CA TYR A 103 8.95 0.57 4.63
C TYR A 103 8.12 -0.24 5.65
N ALA A 104 8.42 -0.11 6.93
CA ALA A 104 7.65 -0.80 7.98
C ALA A 104 6.16 -0.44 7.93
N ARG A 105 5.83 0.82 7.69
CA ARG A 105 4.45 1.30 7.53
C ARG A 105 3.79 0.77 6.24
N ALA A 106 4.48 0.85 5.11
CA ALA A 106 3.97 0.40 3.83
C ALA A 106 3.64 -1.10 3.85
N ARG A 107 4.56 -1.93 4.34
CA ARG A 107 4.31 -3.37 4.48
C ARG A 107 3.30 -3.68 5.57
N GLY A 108 3.35 -2.95 6.68
CA GLY A 108 2.51 -3.17 7.85
C GLY A 108 1.03 -2.90 7.62
N ALA A 109 0.69 -2.12 6.61
CA ALA A 109 -0.69 -1.80 6.27
C ALA A 109 -1.53 -3.05 5.93
N ASP A 110 -0.95 -3.96 5.15
CA ASP A 110 -1.58 -5.23 4.76
C ASP A 110 -0.50 -6.31 4.66
N ARG A 111 -0.19 -6.90 5.81
CA ARG A 111 0.87 -7.90 5.92
C ARG A 111 0.55 -9.18 5.15
N MET A 112 -0.73 -9.51 4.98
CA MET A 112 -1.18 -10.67 4.22
C MET A 112 -0.91 -10.49 2.73
N SER A 113 -1.33 -9.36 2.15
CA SER A 113 -1.10 -9.06 0.73
C SER A 113 0.37 -8.77 0.42
N SER A 114 1.15 -8.32 1.40
CA SER A 114 2.58 -8.04 1.23
C SER A 114 3.47 -9.28 1.28
N TYR A 115 2.94 -10.45 1.54
CA TYR A 115 3.68 -11.71 1.50
C TYR A 115 4.15 -12.02 0.06
N GLY A 116 5.45 -12.01 -0.17
CA GLY A 116 6.04 -12.15 -1.50
C GLY A 116 5.93 -10.89 -2.36
N ASP A 117 6.00 -9.72 -1.73
CA ASP A 117 5.91 -8.41 -2.38
C ASP A 117 7.16 -8.02 -3.17
N PHE A 118 7.04 -6.95 -3.95
CA PHE A 118 8.15 -6.17 -4.46
C PHE A 118 8.12 -4.78 -3.84
N VAL A 119 9.24 -4.35 -3.26
CA VAL A 119 9.34 -3.12 -2.47
C VAL A 119 9.99 -2.01 -3.27
N ALA A 120 9.45 -0.79 -3.21
CA ALA A 120 10.12 0.40 -3.70
C ALA A 120 10.45 1.35 -2.55
N LEU A 121 11.63 1.96 -2.64
CA LEU A 121 12.13 2.97 -1.71
C LEU A 121 12.48 4.23 -2.49
N SER A 122 12.04 5.40 -2.02
CA SER A 122 12.33 6.67 -2.68
C SER A 122 13.77 7.14 -2.46
N ASP A 123 14.40 6.66 -1.41
CA ASP A 123 15.75 7.04 -0.96
C ASP A 123 16.68 5.84 -0.92
N THR A 124 17.96 6.09 -0.71
CA THR A 124 18.96 5.05 -0.53
C THR A 124 18.53 4.03 0.52
N CYS A 125 18.57 2.77 0.16
CA CYS A 125 18.36 1.66 1.11
C CYS A 125 19.55 1.56 2.06
N ASP A 126 19.33 1.82 3.32
CA ASP A 126 20.33 1.72 4.37
C ASP A 126 20.30 0.36 5.10
N ALA A 127 21.24 0.15 6.01
CA ALA A 127 21.37 -1.09 6.77
C ALA A 127 20.12 -1.39 7.62
N ALA A 128 19.49 -0.38 8.20
CA ALA A 128 18.27 -0.56 8.98
C ALA A 128 17.12 -1.08 8.11
N THR A 129 16.90 -0.48 6.95
CA THR A 129 15.88 -0.91 5.98
C THR A 129 16.16 -2.33 5.46
N ALA A 130 17.41 -2.61 5.09
CA ALA A 130 17.81 -3.94 4.64
C ALA A 130 17.59 -5.01 5.73
N THR A 131 17.81 -4.67 6.99
CA THR A 131 17.55 -5.56 8.13
C THR A 131 16.06 -5.91 8.25
N LEU A 132 15.17 -4.94 8.04
CA LEU A 132 13.72 -5.21 7.98
C LEU A 132 13.37 -6.09 6.79
N LEU A 133 13.85 -5.76 5.59
CA LEU A 133 13.64 -6.55 4.37
C LEU A 133 14.07 -8.00 4.53
N LYS A 134 15.23 -8.23 5.15
CA LYS A 134 15.77 -9.57 5.37
C LYS A 134 14.81 -10.48 6.14
N ARG A 135 14.03 -9.93 7.05
CA ARG A 135 13.12 -10.66 7.95
C ARG A 135 11.79 -11.06 7.30
N GLU A 136 11.46 -10.46 6.18
CA GLU A 136 10.15 -10.61 5.54
C GLU A 136 10.25 -11.50 4.29
N VAL A 137 9.13 -12.16 3.93
CA VAL A 137 9.01 -12.86 2.66
C VAL A 137 8.72 -11.82 1.58
N SER A 138 9.71 -11.57 0.73
CA SER A 138 9.70 -10.55 -0.29
C SER A 138 10.45 -11.05 -1.53
N ASP A 139 10.03 -10.62 -2.72
CA ASP A 139 10.65 -11.03 -3.99
C ASP A 139 11.78 -10.11 -4.42
N GLY A 140 11.74 -8.84 -4.02
CA GLY A 140 12.78 -7.91 -4.39
C GLY A 140 12.54 -6.49 -3.91
N VAL A 141 13.53 -5.62 -4.19
CA VAL A 141 13.52 -4.21 -3.85
C VAL A 141 14.11 -3.37 -4.97
N ILE A 142 13.52 -2.21 -5.22
CA ILE A 142 14.04 -1.17 -6.10
C ILE A 142 14.27 0.11 -5.29
N ALA A 143 15.43 0.73 -5.48
CA ALA A 143 15.81 1.99 -4.84
C ALA A 143 16.80 2.76 -5.72
N PRO A 144 16.96 4.08 -5.51
CA PRO A 144 17.93 4.88 -6.25
C PRO A 144 19.38 4.52 -5.92
N ASP A 145 19.63 4.01 -4.72
CA ASP A 145 20.95 3.52 -4.30
C ASP A 145 20.83 2.59 -3.09
N PHE A 146 21.95 1.96 -2.75
CA PHE A 146 22.07 1.03 -1.62
C PHE A 146 23.42 1.29 -0.92
N THR A 147 23.42 1.35 0.41
CA THR A 147 24.68 1.38 1.14
C THR A 147 25.42 0.04 1.01
N PRO A 148 26.76 0.01 1.15
CA PRO A 148 27.51 -1.26 1.13
C PRO A 148 26.99 -2.29 2.13
N GLU A 149 26.63 -1.86 3.35
CA GLU A 149 26.09 -2.71 4.40
C GLU A 149 24.72 -3.27 4.01
N ALA A 150 23.85 -2.45 3.39
CA ALA A 150 22.56 -2.89 2.90
C ALA A 150 22.71 -3.95 1.81
N LEU A 151 23.60 -3.74 0.86
CA LEU A 151 23.89 -4.72 -0.21
C LEU A 151 24.37 -6.05 0.36
N GLU A 152 25.24 -6.04 1.36
CA GLU A 152 25.73 -7.26 2.00
C GLU A 152 24.57 -8.05 2.63
N ILE A 153 23.69 -7.35 3.37
CA ILE A 153 22.52 -7.97 4.01
C ILE A 153 21.59 -8.58 2.96
N LEU A 154 21.29 -7.83 1.91
CA LEU A 154 20.34 -8.25 0.86
C LEU A 154 20.93 -9.35 -0.04
N HIS A 155 22.23 -9.31 -0.31
CA HIS A 155 22.91 -10.35 -1.08
C HIS A 155 22.82 -11.73 -0.41
N ASN A 156 22.83 -11.78 0.91
CA ASN A 156 22.71 -13.02 1.68
C ASN A 156 21.25 -13.50 1.87
N LYS A 157 20.26 -12.69 1.48
CA LYS A 157 18.84 -13.06 1.54
C LYS A 157 18.51 -14.09 0.46
N ARG A 158 17.60 -15.05 0.78
CA ARG A 158 17.14 -16.09 -0.14
C ARG A 158 18.28 -16.88 -0.80
N LYS A 159 19.32 -17.19 -0.01
CA LYS A 159 20.51 -17.91 -0.48
C LYS A 159 21.19 -17.22 -1.69
N GLY A 160 21.22 -15.90 -1.68
CA GLY A 160 21.84 -15.10 -2.73
C GLY A 160 20.95 -14.79 -3.96
N THR A 161 19.66 -15.11 -3.91
CA THR A 161 18.76 -14.93 -5.08
C THR A 161 17.77 -13.78 -4.94
N TYR A 162 17.82 -13.01 -3.85
CA TYR A 162 16.93 -11.87 -3.66
C TYR A 162 17.14 -10.81 -4.75
N ASN A 163 16.05 -10.30 -5.32
CA ASN A 163 16.15 -9.34 -6.42
C ASN A 163 16.44 -7.93 -5.88
N VAL A 164 17.52 -7.33 -6.33
CA VAL A 164 17.93 -5.97 -5.96
C VAL A 164 18.13 -5.17 -7.25
N ILE A 165 17.33 -4.12 -7.40
CA ILE A 165 17.34 -3.26 -8.60
C ILE A 165 17.69 -1.84 -8.17
N LYS A 166 18.71 -1.27 -8.81
CA LYS A 166 19.04 0.14 -8.73
C LYS A 166 18.39 0.88 -9.89
N ILE A 167 17.77 2.03 -9.63
CA ILE A 167 17.16 2.86 -10.66
C ILE A 167 17.83 4.24 -10.71
N ASP A 168 17.98 4.78 -11.90
CA ASP A 168 18.39 6.16 -12.09
C ASP A 168 17.24 7.11 -11.70
N PRO A 169 17.36 7.84 -10.59
CA PRO A 169 16.27 8.71 -10.11
C PRO A 169 16.04 9.94 -11.00
N THR A 170 16.98 10.25 -11.90
CA THR A 170 16.90 11.39 -12.82
C THR A 170 16.20 11.05 -14.13
N TYR A 171 16.01 9.76 -14.42
CA TYR A 171 15.34 9.32 -15.64
C TYR A 171 13.90 9.83 -15.71
N LYS A 172 13.55 10.34 -16.88
CA LYS A 172 12.18 10.78 -17.21
C LYS A 172 11.71 10.02 -18.45
N PRO A 173 10.62 9.27 -18.37
CA PRO A 173 10.07 8.58 -19.53
C PRO A 173 9.51 9.58 -20.54
N ALA A 174 9.36 9.13 -21.81
CA ALA A 174 8.74 9.92 -22.85
C ALA A 174 7.31 10.37 -22.46
N PRO A 175 6.85 11.53 -22.93
CA PRO A 175 5.53 12.06 -22.57
C PRO A 175 4.35 11.26 -23.16
N ILE A 176 4.62 10.39 -24.11
CA ILE A 176 3.65 9.51 -24.76
C ILE A 176 3.96 8.07 -24.38
N GLU A 177 2.93 7.32 -24.00
CA GLU A 177 3.04 5.91 -23.68
C GLU A 177 2.15 5.06 -24.58
N HIS A 178 2.56 3.80 -24.79
CA HIS A 178 1.91 2.86 -25.68
C HIS A 178 1.56 1.56 -24.95
N LYS A 179 0.44 0.96 -25.34
CA LYS A 179 0.01 -0.37 -24.88
C LYS A 179 -0.55 -1.14 -26.07
N GLN A 180 -0.23 -2.42 -26.18
CA GLN A 180 -0.75 -3.28 -27.25
C GLN A 180 -1.80 -4.25 -26.68
N VAL A 181 -2.95 -4.32 -27.36
CA VAL A 181 -4.01 -5.29 -27.07
C VAL A 181 -4.49 -5.87 -28.41
N PHE A 182 -4.42 -7.16 -28.56
CA PHE A 182 -4.81 -7.86 -29.80
C PHE A 182 -4.12 -7.29 -31.05
N GLY A 183 -2.84 -6.92 -30.93
CA GLY A 183 -2.04 -6.34 -32.02
C GLY A 183 -2.33 -4.86 -32.33
N ILE A 184 -3.35 -4.27 -31.68
CA ILE A 184 -3.68 -2.84 -31.83
C ILE A 184 -2.89 -2.06 -30.79
N THR A 185 -2.19 -1.02 -31.24
CA THR A 185 -1.46 -0.12 -30.35
C THR A 185 -2.36 1.01 -29.89
N PHE A 186 -2.48 1.13 -28.57
CA PHE A 186 -3.10 2.25 -27.88
C PHE A 186 -2.01 3.26 -27.54
N GLU A 187 -2.28 4.53 -27.79
CA GLU A 187 -1.37 5.65 -27.52
C GLU A 187 -2.09 6.70 -26.66
N GLN A 188 -1.40 7.17 -25.63
CA GLN A 188 -1.92 8.25 -24.78
C GLN A 188 -0.78 9.07 -24.18
N GLY A 189 -1.07 10.30 -23.76
CA GLY A 189 -0.18 11.05 -22.91
C GLY A 189 -0.04 10.37 -21.54
N ARG A 190 1.18 10.41 -20.97
CA ARG A 190 1.39 9.94 -19.59
C ARG A 190 0.55 10.77 -18.63
N ASN A 191 0.08 10.12 -17.57
CA ASN A 191 -0.62 10.81 -16.49
C ASN A 191 0.36 11.61 -15.63
N GLU A 192 0.52 12.88 -15.95
CA GLU A 192 1.44 13.81 -15.26
C GLU A 192 0.72 14.77 -14.31
N VAL A 193 -0.54 14.48 -13.96
CA VAL A 193 -1.29 15.31 -13.01
C VAL A 193 -0.56 15.39 -11.68
N LYS A 194 -0.42 16.61 -11.16
CA LYS A 194 0.18 16.86 -9.83
C LYS A 194 -0.89 16.82 -8.77
N LEU A 195 -0.80 15.83 -7.88
CA LEU A 195 -1.81 15.58 -6.84
C LEU A 195 -1.54 16.34 -5.53
N ASP A 196 -0.45 17.08 -5.47
CA ASP A 196 -0.13 18.05 -4.42
C ASP A 196 -0.51 19.49 -4.78
N ASP A 197 -1.17 19.71 -5.93
CA ASP A 197 -1.65 21.03 -6.34
C ASP A 197 -2.77 21.48 -5.37
N PRO A 198 -2.60 22.62 -4.65
CA PRO A 198 -3.61 23.14 -3.74
C PRO A 198 -4.99 23.34 -4.37
N LYS A 199 -5.06 23.59 -5.66
CA LYS A 199 -6.33 23.78 -6.40
C LYS A 199 -7.25 22.56 -6.32
N LEU A 200 -6.70 21.35 -6.15
CA LEU A 200 -7.49 20.13 -6.02
C LEU A 200 -8.38 20.13 -4.77
N PHE A 201 -8.05 20.95 -3.77
CA PHE A 201 -8.72 21.00 -2.48
C PHE A 201 -9.51 22.30 -2.27
N GLU A 202 -9.71 23.11 -3.31
CA GLU A 202 -10.46 24.37 -3.21
C GLU A 202 -11.98 24.18 -3.30
N ASN A 203 -12.45 23.20 -4.08
CA ASN A 203 -13.88 22.91 -4.23
C ASN A 203 -14.34 21.94 -3.14
N ILE A 204 -14.89 22.48 -2.05
CA ILE A 204 -15.40 21.72 -0.90
C ILE A 204 -16.90 21.91 -0.82
N PRO A 205 -17.72 21.00 -1.40
CA PRO A 205 -19.18 21.16 -1.45
C PRO A 205 -19.89 20.89 -0.11
N THR A 206 -19.21 20.23 0.83
CA THR A 206 -19.78 19.87 2.15
C THR A 206 -19.90 21.08 3.09
N LYS A 207 -20.70 20.97 4.16
CA LYS A 207 -20.84 22.00 5.21
C LYS A 207 -19.54 22.19 5.99
N SER A 208 -18.86 21.10 6.35
CA SER A 208 -17.50 21.16 6.90
C SER A 208 -16.54 21.56 5.78
N LYS A 209 -15.74 22.61 6.02
CA LYS A 209 -14.94 23.27 4.96
C LYS A 209 -13.42 23.15 5.14
N GLU A 210 -12.98 22.65 6.27
CA GLU A 210 -11.57 22.72 6.62
C GLU A 210 -10.91 21.33 6.62
N PHE A 211 -9.74 21.29 6.02
CA PHE A 211 -8.80 20.18 6.15
C PHE A 211 -7.64 20.61 7.05
N THR A 212 -7.26 19.76 8.01
CA THR A 212 -5.97 19.92 8.71
C THR A 212 -4.81 19.66 7.74
N GLU A 213 -3.61 20.12 8.07
CA GLU A 213 -2.42 19.84 7.25
C GLU A 213 -2.13 18.34 7.17
N GLU A 214 -2.36 17.61 8.26
CA GLU A 214 -2.26 16.15 8.29
C GLU A 214 -3.29 15.48 7.38
N ALA A 215 -4.52 15.98 7.37
CA ALA A 215 -5.56 15.46 6.47
C ALA A 215 -5.24 15.70 5.00
N LYS A 216 -4.74 16.89 4.64
CA LYS A 216 -4.27 17.19 3.27
C LYS A 216 -3.13 16.26 2.86
N ARG A 217 -2.12 16.10 3.72
CA ARG A 217 -1.04 15.15 3.47
C ARG A 217 -1.57 13.75 3.20
N ASP A 218 -2.47 13.27 4.05
CA ASP A 218 -3.01 11.92 3.94
C ASP A 218 -3.90 11.74 2.70
N LEU A 219 -4.66 12.77 2.31
CA LEU A 219 -5.41 12.76 1.06
C LEU A 219 -4.48 12.75 -0.16
N ILE A 220 -3.39 13.51 -0.14
CA ILE A 220 -2.37 13.49 -1.20
C ILE A 220 -1.74 12.10 -1.32
N ILE A 221 -1.38 11.48 -0.21
CA ILE A 221 -0.87 10.10 -0.19
C ILE A 221 -1.89 9.14 -0.80
N SER A 222 -3.17 9.27 -0.43
CA SER A 222 -4.25 8.45 -0.98
C SER A 222 -4.34 8.59 -2.50
N LEU A 223 -4.42 9.80 -3.02
CA LEU A 223 -4.57 10.06 -4.45
C LEU A 223 -3.35 9.59 -5.26
N ILE A 224 -2.13 9.84 -4.78
CA ILE A 224 -0.92 9.35 -5.46
C ILE A 224 -0.89 7.82 -5.47
N THR A 225 -1.27 7.18 -4.38
CA THR A 225 -1.36 5.71 -4.31
C THR A 225 -2.35 5.18 -5.35
N LEU A 226 -3.51 5.82 -5.50
CA LEU A 226 -4.54 5.42 -6.47
C LEU A 226 -4.12 5.63 -7.92
N LYS A 227 -3.29 6.61 -8.21
CA LYS A 227 -2.75 6.85 -9.55
C LYS A 227 -2.00 5.62 -10.10
N TYR A 228 -1.49 4.76 -9.22
CA TYR A 228 -0.74 3.54 -9.56
C TYR A 228 -1.46 2.25 -9.12
N THR A 229 -2.76 2.34 -8.89
CA THR A 229 -3.59 1.20 -8.47
C THR A 229 -4.61 0.85 -9.55
N GLN A 230 -4.74 -0.43 -9.89
CA GLN A 230 -5.73 -0.89 -10.86
C GLN A 230 -7.14 -0.47 -10.45
N SER A 231 -7.86 0.14 -11.38
CA SER A 231 -9.22 0.64 -11.17
C SER A 231 -10.27 -0.49 -11.16
N ASN A 232 -11.43 -0.31 -10.50
CA ASN A 232 -11.71 0.78 -9.56
C ASN A 232 -10.83 0.64 -8.32
N SER A 233 -10.41 1.76 -7.77
CA SER A 233 -9.59 1.76 -6.58
C SER A 233 -10.02 2.83 -5.56
N VAL A 234 -9.86 2.48 -4.29
CA VAL A 234 -10.16 3.33 -3.12
C VAL A 234 -9.07 3.10 -2.09
N CYS A 235 -8.60 4.15 -1.44
CA CYS A 235 -7.50 4.08 -0.48
C CYS A 235 -7.81 4.87 0.79
N TYR A 236 -7.81 4.16 1.92
CA TYR A 236 -7.89 4.73 3.27
C TYR A 236 -6.48 5.02 3.76
N VAL A 237 -6.26 6.20 4.31
CA VAL A 237 -4.96 6.65 4.82
C VAL A 237 -5.10 7.23 6.22
N LYS A 238 -4.15 6.94 7.08
CA LYS A 238 -4.04 7.52 8.43
C LYS A 238 -2.57 7.69 8.80
N ASP A 239 -2.24 8.83 9.39
CA ASP A 239 -0.90 9.13 9.93
C ASP A 239 0.24 8.83 8.93
N GLY A 240 0.07 9.26 7.68
CA GLY A 240 1.10 9.16 6.65
C GLY A 240 1.25 7.78 6.00
N GLN A 241 0.27 6.89 6.17
CA GLN A 241 0.30 5.56 5.57
C GLN A 241 -1.07 5.10 5.06
N ALA A 242 -1.09 4.43 3.92
CA ALA A 242 -2.26 3.68 3.50
C ALA A 242 -2.54 2.56 4.52
N ILE A 243 -3.79 2.43 4.93
CA ILE A 243 -4.24 1.41 5.89
C ILE A 243 -5.21 0.41 5.27
N GLY A 244 -5.74 0.72 4.10
CA GLY A 244 -6.58 -0.18 3.33
C GLY A 244 -6.67 0.28 1.88
N ILE A 245 -6.25 -0.57 0.94
CA ILE A 245 -6.30 -0.31 -0.50
C ILE A 245 -7.14 -1.38 -1.16
N GLY A 246 -8.18 -0.96 -1.88
CA GLY A 246 -8.95 -1.82 -2.76
C GLY A 246 -8.58 -1.55 -4.22
N ALA A 247 -8.31 -2.61 -4.98
CA ALA A 247 -7.84 -2.54 -6.35
C ALA A 247 -8.67 -3.45 -7.26
N GLY A 248 -8.81 -3.07 -8.53
CA GLY A 248 -9.34 -3.93 -9.59
C GLY A 248 -10.81 -4.34 -9.42
N GLN A 249 -11.61 -3.55 -8.70
CA GLN A 249 -13.02 -3.87 -8.48
C GLN A 249 -13.91 -3.26 -9.55
N GLN A 250 -14.88 -4.03 -10.02
CA GLN A 250 -15.83 -3.58 -11.04
C GLN A 250 -16.91 -2.65 -10.48
N SER A 251 -17.24 -2.80 -9.20
CA SER A 251 -18.20 -1.95 -8.49
C SER A 251 -17.50 -1.04 -7.50
N ARG A 252 -17.83 0.27 -7.51
CA ARG A 252 -17.28 1.25 -6.56
C ARG A 252 -17.57 0.88 -5.11
N ILE A 253 -18.82 0.48 -4.83
CA ILE A 253 -19.18 0.12 -3.44
C ILE A 253 -18.45 -1.14 -2.95
N HIS A 254 -18.25 -2.14 -3.81
CA HIS A 254 -17.45 -3.31 -3.46
C HIS A 254 -15.99 -2.92 -3.17
N CYS A 255 -15.44 -1.98 -3.94
CA CYS A 255 -14.11 -1.46 -3.70
C CYS A 255 -14.01 -0.73 -2.35
N THR A 256 -14.96 0.13 -2.04
CA THR A 256 -15.02 0.87 -0.78
C THR A 256 -15.16 -0.07 0.42
N ARG A 257 -15.96 -1.13 0.29
CA ARG A 257 -16.08 -2.18 1.32
C ARG A 257 -14.78 -2.95 1.53
N LEU A 258 -14.17 -3.42 0.44
CA LEU A 258 -12.91 -4.18 0.49
C LEU A 258 -11.80 -3.37 1.15
N SER A 259 -11.62 -2.13 0.71
CA SER A 259 -10.62 -1.23 1.29
C SER A 259 -10.88 -0.95 2.76
N GLY A 260 -12.15 -0.70 3.11
CA GLY A 260 -12.58 -0.46 4.50
C GLY A 260 -12.36 -1.68 5.39
N ASN A 261 -12.63 -2.89 4.89
CA ASN A 261 -12.37 -4.12 5.64
C ASN A 261 -10.87 -4.27 5.94
N LYS A 262 -10.00 -3.96 4.99
CA LYS A 262 -8.54 -3.97 5.20
C LYS A 262 -8.12 -2.91 6.23
N ALA A 263 -8.67 -1.70 6.16
CA ALA A 263 -8.41 -0.65 7.14
C ALA A 263 -8.87 -1.05 8.56
N ASP A 264 -10.01 -1.70 8.67
CA ASP A 264 -10.53 -2.22 9.94
C ASP A 264 -9.63 -3.31 10.52
N ILE A 265 -9.11 -4.22 9.69
CA ILE A 265 -8.16 -5.26 10.11
C ILE A 265 -6.88 -4.62 10.64
N TRP A 266 -6.32 -3.63 9.93
CA TRP A 266 -5.14 -2.90 10.40
C TRP A 266 -5.36 -2.29 11.79
N TRP A 267 -6.53 -1.69 12.02
CA TRP A 267 -6.88 -1.10 13.32
C TRP A 267 -7.11 -2.16 14.39
N LEU A 268 -7.78 -3.27 14.05
CA LEU A 268 -8.04 -4.40 14.96
C LEU A 268 -6.74 -5.11 15.38
N ARG A 269 -5.69 -5.10 14.58
CA ARG A 269 -4.38 -5.62 14.97
C ARG A 269 -3.78 -4.90 16.18
N GLN A 270 -4.26 -3.69 16.48
CA GLN A 270 -3.84 -2.89 17.62
C GLN A 270 -4.71 -3.16 18.88
N HIS A 271 -5.74 -3.97 18.77
CA HIS A 271 -6.56 -4.35 19.91
C HIS A 271 -5.75 -5.15 20.93
N PRO A 272 -5.88 -4.89 22.27
CA PRO A 272 -5.11 -5.58 23.29
C PRO A 272 -5.17 -7.11 23.22
N LYS A 273 -6.34 -7.70 22.94
CA LYS A 273 -6.46 -9.15 22.75
C LYS A 273 -5.62 -9.67 21.60
N VAL A 274 -5.49 -8.91 20.51
CA VAL A 274 -4.68 -9.29 19.33
C VAL A 274 -3.20 -9.09 19.61
N MET A 275 -2.81 -7.95 20.18
CA MET A 275 -1.43 -7.64 20.52
C MET A 275 -0.82 -8.59 21.54
N ASN A 276 -1.63 -9.15 22.42
CA ASN A 276 -1.22 -10.02 23.53
C ASN A 276 -1.50 -11.51 23.27
N LEU A 277 -1.78 -11.91 22.03
CA LEU A 277 -1.95 -13.33 21.69
C LEU A 277 -0.75 -14.16 22.15
N PRO A 278 -0.99 -15.25 22.92
CA PRO A 278 0.08 -16.04 23.52
C PRO A 278 0.68 -17.05 22.51
N PHE A 279 1.37 -16.56 21.50
CA PHE A 279 1.99 -17.42 20.49
C PHE A 279 3.04 -18.36 21.08
N VAL A 280 3.16 -19.55 20.51
CA VAL A 280 4.23 -20.47 20.85
C VAL A 280 5.61 -19.86 20.52
N PRO A 281 6.65 -20.09 21.34
CA PRO A 281 8.00 -19.63 21.06
C PRO A 281 8.49 -20.10 19.68
N GLY A 282 9.10 -19.20 18.92
CA GLY A 282 9.67 -19.52 17.62
C GLY A 282 8.67 -19.66 16.46
N ILE A 283 7.41 -19.29 16.65
CA ILE A 283 6.45 -19.24 15.54
C ILE A 283 7.01 -18.38 14.40
N ARG A 284 6.90 -18.87 13.17
CA ARG A 284 7.39 -18.13 12.00
C ARG A 284 6.51 -16.88 11.77
N ARG A 285 7.13 -15.82 11.28
CA ARG A 285 6.44 -14.53 11.04
C ARG A 285 5.20 -14.68 10.14
N ALA A 286 5.31 -15.45 9.06
CA ALA A 286 4.19 -15.70 8.15
C ALA A 286 3.04 -16.46 8.82
N ASP A 287 3.36 -17.47 9.63
CA ASP A 287 2.34 -18.23 10.36
C ASP A 287 1.64 -17.36 11.40
N ARG A 288 2.40 -16.49 12.09
CA ARG A 288 1.85 -15.52 13.03
C ARG A 288 0.92 -14.52 12.34
N ASP A 289 1.32 -13.95 11.20
CA ASP A 289 0.48 -13.05 10.43
C ASP A 289 -0.83 -13.71 9.99
N ASN A 290 -0.74 -14.93 9.45
CA ASN A 290 -1.91 -15.69 9.03
C ASN A 290 -2.84 -16.02 10.21
N THR A 291 -2.27 -16.43 11.33
CA THR A 291 -3.05 -16.77 12.53
C THR A 291 -3.78 -15.53 13.09
N ILE A 292 -3.13 -14.37 13.10
CA ILE A 292 -3.77 -13.10 13.49
C ILE A 292 -4.93 -12.74 12.56
N ASP A 293 -4.72 -12.88 11.25
CA ASP A 293 -5.75 -12.58 10.25
C ASP A 293 -6.99 -13.45 10.45
N VAL A 294 -6.81 -14.76 10.60
CA VAL A 294 -7.89 -15.71 10.88
C VAL A 294 -8.54 -15.45 12.24
N TYR A 295 -7.75 -15.18 13.30
CA TYR A 295 -8.26 -14.86 14.62
C TYR A 295 -9.19 -13.63 14.63
N ILE A 296 -8.87 -12.61 13.83
CA ILE A 296 -9.69 -11.40 13.69
C ILE A 296 -10.95 -11.67 12.86
N SER A 297 -10.90 -12.62 11.95
CA SER A 297 -12.01 -12.94 11.02
C SER A 297 -13.19 -13.63 11.72
N GLU A 298 -14.26 -13.85 10.98
CA GLU A 298 -15.41 -14.67 11.44
C GLU A 298 -15.05 -16.16 11.51
N ASP A 299 -14.02 -16.59 10.78
CA ASP A 299 -13.54 -17.98 10.73
C ASP A 299 -12.52 -18.29 11.84
N HIS A 300 -12.56 -17.58 12.95
CA HIS A 300 -11.60 -17.71 14.07
C HIS A 300 -11.52 -19.13 14.64
N ASP A 301 -12.54 -19.95 14.47
CA ASP A 301 -12.54 -21.34 14.91
C ASP A 301 -11.48 -22.17 14.17
N ASP A 302 -11.06 -21.78 12.97
CA ASP A 302 -9.99 -22.45 12.23
C ASP A 302 -8.64 -22.44 12.98
N VAL A 303 -8.45 -21.49 13.89
CA VAL A 303 -7.25 -21.40 14.73
C VAL A 303 -7.53 -21.58 16.23
N LEU A 304 -8.80 -21.56 16.66
CA LEU A 304 -9.20 -21.67 18.07
C LEU A 304 -9.86 -23.00 18.42
N ALA A 305 -10.20 -23.86 17.45
CA ALA A 305 -10.81 -25.15 17.71
C ALA A 305 -9.90 -26.03 18.57
N ASP A 306 -10.52 -26.86 19.42
CA ASP A 306 -9.79 -27.83 20.24
C ASP A 306 -9.03 -28.83 19.36
N GLY A 307 -7.76 -29.07 19.67
CA GLY A 307 -6.86 -29.87 18.86
C GLY A 307 -6.12 -29.07 17.77
N THR A 308 -6.48 -27.81 17.54
CA THR A 308 -5.85 -26.94 16.54
C THR A 308 -5.10 -25.78 17.19
N TRP A 309 -5.69 -25.11 18.18
CA TRP A 309 -5.09 -23.91 18.78
C TRP A 309 -3.70 -24.16 19.38
N GLN A 310 -3.40 -25.38 19.83
CA GLN A 310 -2.10 -25.77 20.41
C GLN A 310 -0.95 -25.66 19.41
N GLN A 311 -1.23 -25.61 18.12
CA GLN A 311 -0.22 -25.42 17.09
C GLN A 311 0.32 -23.98 17.05
N PHE A 312 -0.47 -23.04 17.53
CA PHE A 312 -0.18 -21.60 17.41
C PHE A 312 0.07 -20.93 18.76
N PHE A 313 -0.62 -21.39 19.82
CA PHE A 313 -0.67 -20.72 21.12
C PHE A 313 -0.22 -21.61 22.26
N THR A 314 0.33 -20.98 23.30
CA THR A 314 0.70 -21.66 24.55
C THR A 314 -0.50 -21.92 25.46
N GLU A 315 -1.56 -21.12 25.31
CA GLU A 315 -2.86 -21.28 25.97
C GLU A 315 -3.96 -20.82 25.00
N LYS A 316 -5.18 -21.34 25.14
CA LYS A 316 -6.27 -20.99 24.24
C LYS A 316 -6.72 -19.55 24.46
N PRO A 317 -6.58 -18.67 23.44
CA PRO A 317 -7.05 -17.31 23.56
C PRO A 317 -8.59 -17.22 23.63
N GLU A 318 -9.08 -16.19 24.26
CA GLU A 318 -10.50 -15.83 24.16
C GLU A 318 -10.82 -15.30 22.75
N VAL A 319 -12.03 -15.56 22.28
CA VAL A 319 -12.54 -15.01 21.01
C VAL A 319 -12.63 -13.50 21.10
N LEU A 320 -12.23 -12.82 20.03
CA LEU A 320 -12.52 -11.40 19.84
C LEU A 320 -13.95 -11.29 19.29
N THR A 321 -14.89 -10.91 20.12
CA THR A 321 -16.30 -10.89 19.77
C THR A 321 -16.65 -9.80 18.76
N MET A 322 -17.75 -9.95 18.04
CA MET A 322 -18.24 -8.94 17.09
C MET A 322 -18.51 -7.60 17.79
N GLU A 323 -18.98 -7.61 19.02
CA GLU A 323 -19.22 -6.40 19.80
C GLU A 323 -17.91 -5.69 20.15
N GLU A 324 -16.90 -6.43 20.63
CA GLU A 324 -15.56 -5.90 20.89
C GLU A 324 -14.92 -5.29 19.65
N LYS A 325 -15.08 -5.94 18.48
CA LYS A 325 -14.60 -5.41 17.19
C LYS A 325 -15.27 -4.09 16.85
N LYS A 326 -16.59 -4.00 16.96
CA LYS A 326 -17.35 -2.77 16.68
C LYS A 326 -16.94 -1.63 17.58
N GLU A 327 -16.81 -1.89 18.89
CA GLU A 327 -16.37 -0.90 19.87
C GLU A 327 -14.96 -0.39 19.57
N TRP A 328 -14.05 -1.29 19.18
CA TRP A 328 -12.68 -0.90 18.84
C TRP A 328 -12.61 -0.10 17.56
N ILE A 329 -13.29 -0.54 16.51
CA ILE A 329 -13.34 0.14 15.21
C ILE A 329 -13.92 1.55 15.38
N ALA A 330 -14.93 1.74 16.22
CA ALA A 330 -15.53 3.05 16.51
C ALA A 330 -14.55 4.06 17.13
N LYS A 331 -13.43 3.62 17.69
CA LYS A 331 -12.37 4.48 18.24
C LYS A 331 -11.41 4.99 17.18
N ASN A 332 -11.42 4.44 15.96
CA ASN A 332 -10.60 4.93 14.87
C ASN A 332 -11.20 6.24 14.32
N THR A 333 -10.38 7.26 14.20
CA THR A 333 -10.78 8.61 13.80
C THR A 333 -9.76 9.24 12.87
N LYS A 334 -10.11 10.37 12.26
CA LYS A 334 -9.23 11.17 11.38
C LYS A 334 -8.67 10.38 10.20
N VAL A 335 -9.41 9.41 9.71
CA VAL A 335 -9.03 8.65 8.52
C VAL A 335 -9.36 9.48 7.28
N ALA A 336 -8.45 9.51 6.33
CA ALA A 336 -8.61 10.13 5.03
C ALA A 336 -8.94 9.06 3.98
N LEU A 337 -9.81 9.39 3.04
CA LEU A 337 -10.24 8.49 1.97
C LEU A 337 -10.13 9.17 0.61
N GLY A 338 -9.40 8.56 -0.31
CA GLY A 338 -9.39 8.91 -1.72
C GLY A 338 -10.10 7.87 -2.58
N SER A 339 -10.66 8.33 -3.68
CA SER A 339 -11.26 7.49 -4.72
C SER A 339 -10.72 7.89 -6.08
N ASP A 340 -10.44 6.92 -6.95
CA ASP A 340 -9.91 7.18 -8.29
C ASP A 340 -10.95 7.75 -9.28
N ALA A 341 -12.23 7.76 -8.89
CA ALA A 341 -13.32 8.43 -9.60
C ALA A 341 -14.44 8.83 -8.61
N PHE A 342 -15.54 9.40 -9.12
CA PHE A 342 -16.62 9.83 -8.26
C PHE A 342 -17.29 8.66 -7.51
N PHE A 343 -17.82 8.94 -6.33
CA PHE A 343 -18.75 8.04 -5.66
C PHE A 343 -20.16 8.18 -6.27
N PRO A 344 -20.76 7.07 -6.71
CA PRO A 344 -22.09 7.15 -7.36
C PRO A 344 -23.24 7.42 -6.38
N PHE A 345 -23.12 6.95 -5.12
CA PHE A 345 -24.16 7.07 -4.09
C PHE A 345 -23.56 7.23 -2.69
N GLY A 346 -24.38 7.69 -1.75
CA GLY A 346 -24.00 7.93 -0.36
C GLY A 346 -23.67 6.67 0.45
N ASP A 347 -24.03 5.48 -0.03
CA ASP A 347 -23.67 4.22 0.62
C ASP A 347 -22.15 4.03 0.77
N ASN A 348 -21.36 4.56 -0.17
CA ASN A 348 -19.91 4.60 -0.06
C ASN A 348 -19.46 5.43 1.15
N ILE A 349 -20.12 6.55 1.41
CA ILE A 349 -19.85 7.43 2.55
C ILE A 349 -20.26 6.75 3.87
N GLU A 350 -21.43 6.10 3.89
CA GLU A 350 -21.89 5.30 5.04
C GLU A 350 -20.85 4.23 5.41
N ARG A 351 -20.30 3.53 4.41
CA ARG A 351 -19.25 2.54 4.64
C ARG A 351 -17.96 3.17 5.17
N ALA A 352 -17.54 4.27 4.55
CA ALA A 352 -16.33 4.98 4.94
C ALA A 352 -16.39 5.49 6.38
N HIS A 353 -17.51 6.06 6.78
CA HIS A 353 -17.74 6.56 8.13
C HIS A 353 -17.54 5.49 9.20
N LYS A 354 -17.96 4.25 8.94
CA LYS A 354 -17.79 3.12 9.88
C LYS A 354 -16.33 2.79 10.18
N SER A 355 -15.40 3.15 9.28
CA SER A 355 -13.95 2.96 9.45
C SER A 355 -13.23 4.23 9.95
N GLY A 356 -13.94 5.23 10.42
CA GLY A 356 -13.37 6.44 11.00
C GLY A 356 -13.00 7.53 10.02
N VAL A 357 -13.52 7.49 8.79
CA VAL A 357 -13.26 8.51 7.77
C VAL A 357 -13.89 9.83 8.16
N GLU A 358 -13.09 10.90 8.16
CA GLU A 358 -13.50 12.28 8.41
C GLU A 358 -13.16 13.21 7.23
N TYR A 359 -12.32 12.76 6.32
CA TYR A 359 -11.83 13.55 5.18
C TYR A 359 -11.87 12.73 3.89
N ILE A 360 -12.38 13.32 2.82
CA ILE A 360 -12.54 12.64 1.52
C ILE A 360 -12.02 13.53 0.38
N ALA A 361 -11.36 12.92 -0.60
CA ALA A 361 -11.05 13.51 -1.90
C ALA A 361 -11.56 12.58 -3.02
N GLN A 362 -12.38 13.09 -3.90
CA GLN A 362 -12.91 12.39 -5.06
C GLN A 362 -13.16 13.36 -6.22
N ALA A 363 -13.34 12.83 -7.42
CA ALA A 363 -13.48 13.66 -8.62
C ALA A 363 -14.74 14.55 -8.62
N GLY A 364 -15.86 14.05 -8.10
CA GLY A 364 -17.18 14.66 -8.33
C GLY A 364 -17.71 14.37 -9.74
N GLY A 365 -18.91 14.83 -10.04
CA GLY A 365 -19.54 14.70 -11.35
C GLY A 365 -20.54 13.54 -11.49
N SER A 366 -20.93 12.90 -10.39
CA SER A 366 -22.05 11.98 -10.38
C SER A 366 -23.39 12.73 -10.47
N VAL A 367 -24.37 12.13 -11.12
CA VAL A 367 -25.75 12.64 -11.11
C VAL A 367 -26.37 12.65 -9.71
N ARG A 368 -25.78 11.94 -8.76
CA ARG A 368 -26.20 11.86 -7.36
C ARG A 368 -25.16 12.46 -6.40
N ASP A 369 -24.40 13.46 -6.85
CA ASP A 369 -23.48 14.20 -5.97
C ASP A 369 -24.23 14.84 -4.77
N ASP A 370 -25.47 15.24 -4.95
CA ASP A 370 -26.35 15.71 -3.88
C ASP A 370 -26.45 14.70 -2.72
N HIS A 371 -26.74 13.44 -3.02
CA HIS A 371 -26.85 12.39 -2.03
C HIS A 371 -25.50 12.08 -1.34
N VAL A 372 -24.41 12.13 -2.08
CA VAL A 372 -23.06 11.95 -1.52
C VAL A 372 -22.71 13.10 -0.57
N ILE A 373 -22.98 14.34 -0.95
CA ILE A 373 -22.76 15.53 -0.12
C ILE A 373 -23.61 15.47 1.16
N ASP A 374 -24.91 15.17 1.03
CA ASP A 374 -25.83 15.08 2.18
C ASP A 374 -25.38 14.01 3.18
N THR A 375 -24.86 12.88 2.70
CA THR A 375 -24.35 11.82 3.57
C THR A 375 -23.07 12.27 4.28
N CYS A 376 -22.17 12.98 3.60
CA CYS A 376 -21.01 13.59 4.25
C CYS A 376 -21.44 14.58 5.35
N ASP A 377 -22.40 15.44 5.05
CA ASP A 377 -22.90 16.44 6.01
C ASP A 377 -23.54 15.80 7.23
N LYS A 378 -24.24 14.67 7.05
CA LYS A 378 -24.82 13.89 8.14
C LYS A 378 -23.78 13.50 9.18
N TYR A 379 -22.54 13.22 8.76
CA TYR A 379 -21.44 12.76 9.63
C TYR A 379 -20.37 13.82 9.89
N GLY A 380 -20.56 15.05 9.40
CA GLY A 380 -19.57 16.11 9.57
C GLY A 380 -18.27 15.88 8.78
N ILE A 381 -18.32 15.10 7.72
CA ILE A 381 -17.15 14.80 6.87
C ILE A 381 -16.85 15.97 5.95
N THR A 382 -15.58 16.35 5.85
CA THR A 382 -15.08 17.34 4.88
C THR A 382 -14.69 16.63 3.59
N MET A 383 -15.28 17.01 2.47
CA MET A 383 -15.00 16.40 1.17
C MET A 383 -14.60 17.44 0.13
N ALA A 384 -13.53 17.17 -0.60
CA ALA A 384 -13.14 17.93 -1.79
C ALA A 384 -13.56 17.21 -3.08
N PHE A 385 -14.05 17.98 -4.03
CA PHE A 385 -14.19 17.58 -5.43
C PHE A 385 -12.95 18.04 -6.19
N THR A 386 -12.07 17.09 -6.51
CA THR A 386 -10.80 17.40 -7.19
C THR A 386 -10.97 17.69 -8.67
N GLY A 387 -12.04 17.22 -9.29
CA GLY A 387 -12.24 17.29 -10.73
C GLY A 387 -11.30 16.36 -11.54
N VAL A 388 -10.55 15.50 -10.88
CA VAL A 388 -9.56 14.61 -11.50
C VAL A 388 -9.95 13.15 -11.33
N ARG A 389 -10.02 12.42 -12.44
CA ARG A 389 -10.16 10.97 -12.48
C ARG A 389 -8.78 10.34 -12.62
N LEU A 390 -8.53 9.28 -11.84
CA LEU A 390 -7.23 8.61 -11.75
C LEU A 390 -7.29 7.16 -12.24
N PHE A 391 -8.09 6.85 -13.25
CA PHE A 391 -8.15 5.48 -13.77
C PHE A 391 -6.79 5.00 -14.24
N HIS A 392 -6.47 3.78 -13.83
CA HIS A 392 -5.22 3.09 -14.15
C HIS A 392 -5.54 1.66 -14.61
N HIS A 393 -5.10 1.34 -15.83
CA HIS A 393 -5.35 0.03 -16.45
C HIS A 393 -4.10 -0.55 -17.10
#